data_836568de01dfd83593f47ef2645197e5
#
_entry.id   836568de01dfd83593f47ef2645197e5
#
_cell.length_a   1.000
_cell.length_b   1.000
_cell.length_c   1.000
_cell.angle_alpha   90.00
_cell.angle_beta   90.00
_cell.angle_gamma   90.00
#
_symmetry.space_group_name_H-M   'P 1'
#
loop_
_entity.id
_entity.type
_entity.pdbx_description
1 polymer ?
#
loop_
_entity_poly.entity_id
_entity_poly.type
_entity_poly.pdbx_seq_one_letter_code
_entity_poly.pdbx_strand_id
1 'polypeptide(L)'
;MSSTTTAPALADLPRAIRERDAAAQAALYADDAVLTTIDAEHGPSNPVVLRGRAAIADALADVCARDMTHDPTFFVHDDELASVGVACRYADGLRVHCLAAMRLRDGLIAEQTTVQAWDS
;
A
#
# COMPACT_ATOMS: atom_id res chain seq x y z
N MET A 1 -22.95 18.43 -14.02
CA MET A 1 -22.37 17.89 -13.74
C MET A 1 -21.91 17.52 -12.89
N SER A 2 -21.66 17.48 -12.88
CA SER A 2 -20.89 16.93 -12.52
C SER A 2 -20.86 16.28 -11.51
N SER A 3 -20.56 15.34 -11.53
CA SER A 3 -20.47 14.60 -10.39
C SER A 3 -19.54 15.18 -9.46
N THR A 4 -20.00 15.46 -8.35
CA THR A 4 -19.15 15.91 -7.32
C THR A 4 -18.66 14.78 -6.50
N THR A 5 -19.23 13.62 -6.65
CA THR A 5 -18.74 12.46 -5.94
C THR A 5 -17.49 11.99 -6.63
N THR A 6 -16.41 12.05 -5.95
CA THR A 6 -15.15 11.62 -6.48
C THR A 6 -14.90 10.21 -6.00
N ALA A 7 -14.94 9.26 -6.93
CA ALA A 7 -14.50 7.92 -6.61
C ALA A 7 -13.02 7.97 -6.26
N PRO A 8 -12.53 7.13 -5.35
CA PRO A 8 -11.11 7.04 -5.09
C PRO A 8 -10.38 6.77 -6.40
N ALA A 9 -9.33 7.53 -6.65
CA ALA A 9 -8.54 7.37 -7.86
C ALA A 9 -7.17 6.82 -7.49
N LEU A 10 -6.77 5.75 -8.15
CA LEU A 10 -5.48 5.12 -7.89
C LEU A 10 -4.32 6.10 -8.06
N ALA A 11 -4.47 7.07 -8.96
CA ALA A 11 -3.44 8.09 -9.16
C ALA A 11 -3.13 8.89 -7.90
N ASP A 12 -4.00 8.88 -6.90
CA ASP A 12 -3.79 9.57 -5.62
C ASP A 12 -2.94 8.76 -4.64
N LEU A 13 -2.60 7.51 -4.98
CA LEU A 13 -1.87 6.64 -4.06
C LEU A 13 -0.55 7.23 -3.57
N PRO A 14 0.31 7.80 -4.42
CA PRO A 14 1.57 8.36 -3.91
C PRO A 14 1.36 9.46 -2.88
N ARG A 15 0.40 10.35 -3.09
CA ARG A 15 0.07 11.39 -2.12
C ARG A 15 -0.40 10.78 -0.80
N ALA A 16 -1.33 9.82 -0.86
CA ALA A 16 -1.86 9.19 0.33
C ALA A 16 -0.77 8.46 1.12
N ILE A 17 0.18 7.84 0.45
CA ILE A 17 1.33 7.20 1.08
C ILE A 17 2.19 8.25 1.79
N ARG A 18 2.58 9.31 1.07
CA ARG A 18 3.46 10.34 1.62
C ARG A 18 2.85 11.03 2.82
N GLU A 19 1.54 11.30 2.78
CA GLU A 19 0.84 11.99 3.85
C GLU A 19 0.38 11.06 4.97
N ARG A 20 0.66 9.77 4.85
CA ARG A 20 0.24 8.76 5.83
C ARG A 20 -1.28 8.78 6.05
N ASP A 21 -2.01 8.90 4.95
CA ASP A 21 -3.47 8.97 4.95
C ASP A 21 -4.01 7.55 4.81
N ALA A 22 -4.20 6.87 5.94
CA ALA A 22 -4.64 5.48 5.94
C ALA A 22 -6.02 5.31 5.32
N ALA A 23 -6.94 6.22 5.58
CA ALA A 23 -8.29 6.14 5.04
C ALA A 23 -8.29 6.27 3.51
N ALA A 24 -7.50 7.21 2.98
CA ALA A 24 -7.40 7.38 1.53
C ALA A 24 -6.78 6.16 0.87
N GLN A 25 -5.78 5.56 1.50
CA GLN A 25 -5.17 4.33 0.97
C GLN A 25 -6.16 3.17 1.00
N ALA A 26 -6.85 2.97 2.12
CA ALA A 26 -7.81 1.88 2.27
C ALA A 26 -8.94 1.97 1.24
N ALA A 27 -9.37 3.17 0.89
CA ALA A 27 -10.43 3.39 -0.08
C ALA A 27 -10.06 2.92 -1.49
N LEU A 28 -8.77 2.73 -1.77
CA LEU A 28 -8.30 2.28 -3.08
C LEU A 28 -8.36 0.75 -3.24
N TYR A 29 -8.70 0.01 -2.19
CA TYR A 29 -8.77 -1.45 -2.24
C TYR A 29 -10.21 -1.92 -2.48
N ALA A 30 -10.34 -3.01 -3.23
CA ALA A 30 -11.63 -3.68 -3.38
C ALA A 30 -12.05 -4.30 -2.06
N ASP A 31 -13.35 -4.52 -1.85
CA ASP A 31 -13.88 -5.11 -0.62
C ASP A 31 -13.23 -6.45 -0.28
N ASP A 32 -12.95 -7.25 -1.30
CA ASP A 32 -12.39 -8.60 -1.17
C ASP A 32 -10.90 -8.65 -1.49
N ALA A 33 -10.22 -7.51 -1.46
CA ALA A 33 -8.79 -7.44 -1.79
C ALA A 33 -7.95 -8.35 -0.90
N VAL A 34 -6.84 -8.83 -1.46
CA VAL A 34 -5.88 -9.65 -0.73
C VAL A 34 -4.52 -8.95 -0.80
N LEU A 35 -3.94 -8.70 0.36
CA LEU A 35 -2.60 -8.11 0.49
C LEU A 35 -1.65 -9.13 1.08
N THR A 36 -0.62 -9.47 0.33
CA THR A 36 0.43 -10.40 0.74
C THR A 36 1.71 -9.60 0.99
N THR A 37 2.32 -9.79 2.16
CA THR A 37 3.57 -9.10 2.50
C THR A 37 4.65 -10.12 2.79
N ILE A 38 5.79 -9.92 2.13
CA ILE A 38 7.02 -10.71 2.34
C ILE A 38 8.02 -9.76 2.99
N ASP A 39 8.56 -10.14 4.14
CA ASP A 39 9.50 -9.31 4.88
C ASP A 39 10.62 -10.16 5.50
N ALA A 40 11.43 -9.54 6.38
CA ALA A 40 12.58 -10.22 6.96
C ALA A 40 12.20 -11.41 7.84
N GLU A 41 11.00 -11.39 8.41
CA GLU A 41 10.51 -12.44 9.30
C GLU A 41 9.53 -13.39 8.62
N HIS A 42 9.02 -13.01 7.45
CA HIS A 42 8.01 -13.77 6.72
C HIS A 42 8.45 -13.91 5.27
N GLY A 43 9.09 -15.05 4.98
CA GLY A 43 9.60 -15.33 3.65
C GLY A 43 8.49 -15.74 2.66
N PRO A 44 8.85 -15.97 1.39
CA PRO A 44 7.88 -16.28 0.35
C PRO A 44 7.02 -17.51 0.62
N SER A 45 7.53 -18.47 1.39
CA SER A 45 6.76 -19.69 1.71
C SER A 45 5.82 -19.49 2.89
N ASN A 46 5.94 -18.40 3.61
CA ASN A 46 5.11 -18.12 4.79
C ASN A 46 4.87 -16.61 4.92
N PRO A 47 4.28 -15.98 3.91
CA PRO A 47 4.05 -14.53 3.93
C PRO A 47 2.92 -14.17 4.89
N VAL A 48 2.84 -12.89 5.23
CA VAL A 48 1.67 -12.34 5.91
C VAL A 48 0.59 -12.11 4.86
N VAL A 49 -0.60 -12.65 5.07
CA VAL A 49 -1.71 -12.48 4.14
C VAL A 49 -2.88 -11.82 4.86
N LEU A 50 -3.32 -10.69 4.35
CA LEU A 50 -4.50 -9.99 4.84
C LEU A 50 -5.61 -10.10 3.79
N ARG A 51 -6.79 -10.51 4.23
CA ARG A 51 -7.93 -10.71 3.34
C ARG A 51 -9.05 -9.75 3.70
N GLY A 52 -9.50 -9.01 2.69
CA GLY A 52 -10.58 -8.06 2.84
C GLY A 52 -10.10 -6.67 3.17
N ARG A 53 -10.84 -5.67 2.67
CA ARG A 53 -10.47 -4.27 2.88
C ARG A 53 -10.41 -3.89 4.36
N ALA A 54 -11.27 -4.45 5.19
CA ALA A 54 -11.28 -4.10 6.62
C ALA A 54 -9.96 -4.49 7.30
N ALA A 55 -9.45 -5.70 7.04
CA ALA A 55 -8.17 -6.13 7.61
C ALA A 55 -7.02 -5.28 7.08
N ILE A 56 -7.06 -4.95 5.79
CA ILE A 56 -6.04 -4.10 5.18
C ILE A 56 -6.09 -2.69 5.77
N ALA A 57 -7.29 -2.14 5.99
CA ALA A 57 -7.46 -0.82 6.58
C ALA A 57 -6.89 -0.76 8.00
N ASP A 58 -7.09 -1.80 8.80
CA ASP A 58 -6.52 -1.87 10.15
C ASP A 58 -4.99 -1.86 10.12
N ALA A 59 -4.41 -2.62 9.19
CA ALA A 59 -2.95 -2.66 9.03
C ALA A 59 -2.40 -1.31 8.57
N LEU A 60 -3.08 -0.64 7.64
CA LEU A 60 -2.68 0.67 7.17
C LEU A 60 -2.77 1.72 8.27
N ALA A 61 -3.81 1.66 9.11
CA ALA A 61 -3.96 2.58 10.23
C ALA A 61 -2.80 2.41 11.22
N ASP A 62 -2.38 1.18 11.49
CA ASP A 62 -1.25 0.91 12.37
C ASP A 62 0.05 1.48 11.81
N VAL A 63 0.33 1.21 10.54
CA VAL A 63 1.55 1.68 9.89
C VAL A 63 1.58 3.20 9.79
N CYS A 64 0.47 3.81 9.42
CA CYS A 64 0.40 5.28 9.27
C CYS A 64 0.49 6.00 10.61
N ALA A 65 0.21 5.34 11.72
CA ALA A 65 0.32 5.90 13.05
C ALA A 65 1.75 5.85 13.61
N ARG A 66 2.65 5.10 12.97
CA ARG A 66 4.03 4.99 13.44
C ARG A 66 4.81 6.27 13.17
N ASP A 67 5.78 6.54 14.02
CA ASP A 67 6.66 7.70 13.85
C ASP A 67 7.71 7.38 12.78
N MET A 68 7.31 7.57 11.53
CA MET A 68 8.16 7.29 10.38
C MET A 68 7.69 8.08 9.17
N THR A 69 8.55 8.20 8.18
CA THR A 69 8.21 8.83 6.92
C THR A 69 8.09 7.78 5.82
N HIS A 70 7.25 8.07 4.84
CA HIS A 70 7.05 7.24 3.66
C HIS A 70 7.24 8.11 2.43
N ASP A 71 8.21 7.76 1.60
CA ASP A 71 8.53 8.52 0.41
C ASP A 71 8.38 7.65 -0.84
N PRO A 72 7.30 7.82 -1.62
CA PRO A 72 7.15 7.10 -2.88
C PRO A 72 8.27 7.48 -3.84
N THR A 73 8.99 6.49 -4.33
CA THR A 73 10.13 6.69 -5.23
C THR A 73 9.74 6.57 -6.69
N PHE A 74 8.68 5.82 -6.97
CA PHE A 74 8.07 5.75 -8.29
C PHE A 74 6.65 5.20 -8.17
N PHE A 75 5.84 5.45 -9.19
CA PHE A 75 4.51 4.87 -9.30
C PHE A 75 4.13 4.79 -10.76
N VAL A 76 3.74 3.61 -11.22
CA VAL A 76 3.28 3.38 -12.58
C VAL A 76 2.03 2.52 -12.56
N HIS A 77 1.12 2.76 -13.48
CA HIS A 77 -0.06 1.90 -13.60
C HIS A 77 -0.71 2.02 -14.97
N ASP A 78 -1.47 0.98 -15.31
CA ASP A 78 -2.44 1.01 -16.41
C ASP A 78 -3.79 0.56 -15.83
N ASP A 79 -4.69 0.05 -16.68
CA ASP A 79 -6.01 -0.38 -16.20
C ASP A 79 -6.00 -1.70 -15.44
N GLU A 80 -4.93 -2.49 -15.57
CA GLU A 80 -4.86 -3.83 -15.02
C GLU A 80 -3.82 -4.00 -13.92
N LEU A 81 -2.72 -3.27 -14.01
CA LEU A 81 -1.58 -3.45 -13.12
C LEU A 81 -1.06 -2.11 -12.60
N ALA A 82 -0.53 -2.14 -11.40
CA ALA A 82 0.15 -0.99 -10.81
C ALA A 82 1.37 -1.47 -10.04
N SER A 83 2.34 -0.59 -9.90
CA SER A 83 3.51 -0.84 -9.07
C SER A 83 3.96 0.45 -8.41
N VAL A 84 4.38 0.36 -7.15
CA VAL A 84 4.87 1.51 -6.40
C VAL A 84 6.09 1.09 -5.57
N GLY A 85 7.09 1.95 -5.54
CA GLY A 85 8.22 1.80 -4.64
C GLY A 85 8.14 2.85 -3.56
N VAL A 86 8.43 2.49 -2.31
CA VAL A 86 8.35 3.42 -1.18
C VAL A 86 9.58 3.27 -0.31
N ALA A 87 10.30 4.37 -0.11
CA ALA A 87 11.40 4.43 0.83
C ALA A 87 10.85 4.90 2.17
N CYS A 88 10.98 4.08 3.20
CA CYS A 88 10.45 4.36 4.52
C CYS A 88 11.58 4.54 5.52
N ARG A 89 11.39 5.41 6.50
CA ARG A 89 12.40 5.68 7.51
C ARG A 89 11.74 5.95 8.86
N TYR A 90 12.15 5.20 9.86
CA TYR A 90 11.72 5.42 11.24
C TYR A 90 12.49 6.59 11.87
N ALA A 91 11.96 7.13 12.97
CA ALA A 91 12.55 8.26 13.67
C ALA A 91 13.99 8.00 14.14
N ASP A 92 14.32 6.74 14.46
CA ASP A 92 15.66 6.34 14.89
C ASP A 92 16.63 6.13 13.72
N GLY A 93 16.16 6.32 12.49
CA GLY A 93 16.99 6.20 11.30
C GLY A 93 16.94 4.85 10.61
N LEU A 94 16.25 3.84 11.19
CA LEU A 94 16.08 2.54 10.55
C LEU A 94 15.30 2.71 9.25
N ARG A 95 15.78 2.11 8.17
CA ARG A 95 15.15 2.23 6.85
C ARG A 95 14.56 0.92 6.39
N VAL A 96 13.45 1.04 5.68
CA VAL A 96 12.76 -0.07 5.04
C VAL A 96 12.42 0.36 3.62
N HIS A 97 12.70 -0.47 2.65
CA HIS A 97 12.29 -0.20 1.27
C HIS A 97 11.22 -1.20 0.88
N CYS A 98 10.09 -0.69 0.37
CA CYS A 98 8.96 -1.51 -0.02
C CYS A 98 8.75 -1.43 -1.52
N LEU A 99 8.49 -2.58 -2.14
CA LEU A 99 8.06 -2.66 -3.53
C LEU A 99 6.74 -3.42 -3.56
N ALA A 100 5.74 -2.81 -4.18
CA ALA A 100 4.42 -3.42 -4.28
C ALA A 100 4.03 -3.61 -5.73
N ALA A 101 3.46 -4.78 -6.02
CA ALA A 101 2.85 -5.08 -7.31
C ALA A 101 1.36 -5.32 -7.07
N MET A 102 0.52 -4.69 -7.88
CA MET A 102 -0.93 -4.70 -7.67
C MET A 102 -1.65 -5.14 -8.93
N ARG A 103 -2.70 -5.96 -8.77
CA ARG A 103 -3.66 -6.24 -9.83
C ARG A 103 -4.92 -5.44 -9.54
N LEU A 104 -5.45 -4.82 -10.59
CA LEU A 104 -6.59 -3.92 -10.47
C LEU A 104 -7.85 -4.58 -11.03
N ARG A 105 -8.99 -4.24 -10.44
CA ARG A 105 -10.30 -4.62 -10.93
C ARG A 105 -11.22 -3.43 -10.72
N ASP A 106 -11.79 -2.94 -11.82
CA ASP A 106 -12.68 -1.77 -11.80
C ASP A 106 -12.02 -0.55 -11.14
N GLY A 107 -10.73 -0.36 -11.39
CA GLY A 107 -9.98 0.79 -10.86
C GLY A 107 -9.55 0.65 -9.40
N LEU A 108 -9.86 -0.47 -8.75
CA LEU A 108 -9.49 -0.72 -7.35
C LEU A 108 -8.45 -1.83 -7.27
N ILE A 109 -7.67 -1.81 -6.20
CA ILE A 109 -6.66 -2.85 -5.95
C ILE A 109 -7.38 -4.12 -5.50
N ALA A 110 -7.29 -5.17 -6.30
CA ALA A 110 -7.88 -6.48 -5.97
C ALA A 110 -6.87 -7.41 -5.30
N GLU A 111 -5.62 -7.35 -5.74
CA GLU A 111 -4.53 -8.15 -5.17
C GLU A 111 -3.28 -7.30 -5.12
N GLN A 112 -2.53 -7.45 -4.05
CA GLN A 112 -1.25 -6.76 -3.91
C GLN A 112 -0.24 -7.67 -3.25
N THR A 113 0.97 -7.67 -3.78
CA THR A 113 2.11 -8.30 -3.12
C THR A 113 3.13 -7.23 -2.83
N THR A 114 3.53 -7.12 -1.56
CA THR A 114 4.54 -6.17 -1.11
C THR A 114 5.76 -6.94 -0.63
N VAL A 115 6.93 -6.53 -1.08
CA VAL A 115 8.20 -7.08 -0.60
C VAL A 115 8.94 -5.97 0.12
N GLN A 116 9.39 -6.26 1.34
CA GLN A 116 10.10 -5.29 2.17
C GLN A 116 11.53 -5.71 2.39
N ALA A 117 12.45 -4.76 2.19
CA ALA A 117 13.86 -4.92 2.49
C ALA A 117 14.21 -4.01 3.67
N TRP A 118 14.71 -4.59 4.74
CA TRP A 118 14.98 -3.89 5.99
C TRP A 118 16.49 -3.74 6.19
N ASP A 119 16.89 -2.65 6.84
CA ASP A 119 18.25 -2.52 7.35
C ASP A 119 18.52 -3.66 8.31
N SER A 120 19.72 -4.17 8.25
CA SER A 120 20.13 -5.25 9.17
C SER A 120 20.82 -4.71 10.43
#